data_8f656da552de874d1f2d5aeddcf758c9
#
_entry.id   8f656da552de874d1f2d5aeddcf758c9
#
_cell.length_a   1.000
_cell.length_b   1.000
_cell.length_c   1.000
_cell.angle_alpha   90.00
_cell.angle_beta   90.00
_cell.angle_gamma   90.00
#
_symmetry.space_group_name_H-M   'P 1'
#
loop_
_entity.id
_entity.type
_entity.pdbx_description
1 polymer ?
#
loop_
_entity_poly.entity_id
_entity_poly.type
_entity_poly.pdbx_seq_one_letter_code
_entity_poly.pdbx_strand_id
1 'polypeptide(L)'
;MPPDDSQGEASTGRTVTRRTVVRGVGVCGVVGLAGCSGEDPAGDETMTEEGTPGEPTAEVTDLAGRTVEVPDDISKVIAVGPGALRVVAQVGGADTVVGVEESETQWLTDVPYNMANPGLRDRTVIGGRGGDAEQIVAQEPDVLFSTGGTEELNTLQERTNVPTLGIGTGELIDIGAPTLEEVWDFLGGILGTEDVTDPMVSSLAEIKGDYLDRTDGVREDAMPSVYVTAISFRGGQGIDATRPLFASFELLGRVNNVAGDIEYEGIPHVTVSREQLLEWDPEIIFVDQGNSDLVREDVQTNPEYEELSAIQEGNVYGILPHAQYALNHANILANTYYMGQVMYPDRFGDFEAEAKADVIFEMVYGEALYDDLAEIYGGLEPIDLT
;
A
#
# COMPACT_ATOMS: atom_id res chain seq x y z
N MET A 1 -52.93 8.21 -21.67
CA MET A 1 -52.34 7.31 -22.63
C MET A 1 -50.95 7.83 -22.99
N PRO A 2 -49.93 7.00 -22.88
CA PRO A 2 -48.50 7.27 -22.64
C PRO A 2 -47.70 7.44 -23.94
N PRO A 3 -46.39 7.43 -23.93
CA PRO A 3 -45.49 6.43 -23.34
C PRO A 3 -44.41 7.05 -22.41
N ASP A 4 -43.99 6.40 -21.39
CA ASP A 4 -43.01 5.33 -21.11
C ASP A 4 -41.78 5.33 -22.04
N ASP A 5 -40.65 5.71 -21.44
CA ASP A 5 -39.31 5.30 -21.90
C ASP A 5 -38.35 5.31 -20.70
N SER A 6 -38.41 4.19 -19.96
CA SER A 6 -37.37 3.76 -19.04
C SER A 6 -36.21 3.19 -19.87
N GLN A 7 -35.10 3.88 -19.95
CA GLN A 7 -33.84 3.25 -20.34
C GLN A 7 -32.90 3.23 -19.12
N GLY A 8 -32.84 2.06 -18.50
CA GLY A 8 -31.82 1.70 -17.54
C GLY A 8 -30.46 1.67 -18.21
N GLU A 9 -29.55 2.50 -17.77
CA GLU A 9 -28.14 2.37 -18.10
C GLU A 9 -27.53 1.22 -17.26
N ALA A 10 -27.23 0.13 -17.96
CA ALA A 10 -26.52 -0.99 -17.42
C ALA A 10 -25.08 -0.56 -17.11
N SER A 11 -24.72 -0.63 -15.83
CA SER A 11 -23.34 -0.62 -15.36
C SER A 11 -22.57 -1.73 -16.09
N THR A 12 -21.71 -1.34 -17.03
CA THR A 12 -20.76 -2.25 -17.66
C THR A 12 -19.65 -2.55 -16.68
N GLY A 13 -19.77 -3.67 -15.97
CA GLY A 13 -18.66 -4.27 -15.24
C GLY A 13 -17.45 -4.41 -16.18
N ARG A 14 -16.38 -3.72 -15.85
CA ARG A 14 -15.09 -3.85 -16.53
C ARG A 14 -14.52 -5.21 -16.17
N THR A 15 -14.74 -6.19 -17.05
CA THR A 15 -14.06 -7.48 -16.97
C THR A 15 -12.58 -7.23 -17.24
N VAL A 16 -11.76 -7.35 -16.22
CA VAL A 16 -10.30 -7.34 -16.36
C VAL A 16 -9.93 -8.61 -17.14
N THR A 17 -9.65 -8.44 -18.41
CA THR A 17 -9.17 -9.53 -19.26
C THR A 17 -7.71 -9.79 -18.87
N ARG A 18 -7.41 -11.00 -18.37
CA ARG A 18 -6.04 -11.50 -18.19
C ARG A 18 -5.22 -11.13 -19.42
N ARG A 19 -4.32 -10.17 -19.28
CA ARG A 19 -3.34 -9.84 -20.31
C ARG A 19 -2.26 -10.90 -20.22
N THR A 20 -2.32 -11.84 -21.15
CA THR A 20 -1.27 -12.81 -21.44
C THR A 20 0.02 -12.03 -21.75
N VAL A 21 1.05 -12.23 -20.93
CA VAL A 21 2.42 -11.83 -21.30
C VAL A 21 2.77 -12.59 -22.56
N VAL A 22 2.80 -11.90 -23.71
CA VAL A 22 3.16 -12.52 -24.98
C VAL A 22 4.68 -12.66 -25.00
N ARG A 23 5.17 -13.87 -24.67
CA ARG A 23 6.54 -14.25 -24.93
C ARG A 23 6.73 -14.33 -26.46
N GLY A 24 7.30 -13.28 -27.03
CA GLY A 24 7.68 -13.23 -28.44
C GLY A 24 8.98 -14.01 -28.66
N VAL A 25 8.85 -15.26 -29.08
CA VAL A 25 10.00 -16.02 -29.61
C VAL A 25 10.32 -15.51 -31.01
N GLY A 26 11.33 -14.67 -31.13
CA GLY A 26 11.87 -14.21 -32.41
C GLY A 26 12.64 -15.32 -33.10
N VAL A 27 12.00 -16.00 -34.08
CA VAL A 27 12.68 -16.94 -34.99
C VAL A 27 13.32 -16.12 -36.12
N CYS A 28 14.63 -15.91 -36.10
CA CYS A 28 15.40 -15.43 -37.24
C CYS A 28 15.51 -16.55 -38.28
N GLY A 29 14.71 -16.47 -39.34
CA GLY A 29 14.79 -17.33 -40.53
C GLY A 29 15.94 -16.89 -41.42
N VAL A 30 16.97 -17.72 -41.53
CA VAL A 30 18.05 -17.55 -42.52
C VAL A 30 17.56 -18.08 -43.88
N VAL A 31 17.36 -17.20 -44.85
CA VAL A 31 17.18 -17.58 -46.28
C VAL A 31 18.50 -17.33 -46.99
N GLY A 32 19.19 -18.42 -47.29
CA GLY A 32 20.35 -18.41 -48.18
C GLY A 32 19.90 -18.39 -49.65
N LEU A 33 20.49 -17.50 -50.44
CA LEU A 33 20.49 -17.63 -51.89
C LEU A 33 21.91 -17.47 -52.39
N ALA A 34 22.39 -18.49 -53.04
CA ALA A 34 23.66 -18.56 -53.75
C ALA A 34 23.58 -17.83 -55.13
N GLY A 35 24.66 -17.19 -55.51
CA GLY A 35 24.80 -16.63 -56.85
C GLY A 35 26.10 -15.93 -57.13
N CYS A 36 26.91 -16.46 -57.97
CA CYS A 36 28.31 -16.36 -58.37
C CYS A 36 28.88 -15.02 -58.85
N SER A 37 30.19 -14.91 -58.60
CA SER A 37 31.33 -14.44 -59.44
C SER A 37 31.50 -12.96 -59.77
N GLY A 38 32.70 -12.46 -59.41
CA GLY A 38 33.32 -11.26 -60.03
C GLY A 38 34.34 -10.56 -59.11
N GLU A 39 35.62 -10.88 -59.32
CA GLU A 39 36.89 -10.11 -59.14
C GLU A 39 36.99 -8.94 -58.15
N ASP A 40 38.03 -9.06 -57.31
CA ASP A 40 38.63 -8.11 -56.41
C ASP A 40 39.09 -6.76 -57.06
N PRO A 41 39.25 -5.63 -56.29
CA PRO A 41 40.35 -5.51 -55.37
C PRO A 41 40.13 -4.71 -54.07
N ALA A 42 40.83 -5.16 -53.07
CA ALA A 42 41.47 -4.42 -51.98
C ALA A 42 40.71 -3.30 -51.24
N GLY A 43 40.54 -3.49 -49.98
CA GLY A 43 40.68 -2.45 -48.93
C GLY A 43 39.41 -2.05 -48.24
N ASP A 44 39.27 -2.49 -47.09
CA ASP A 44 38.78 -1.88 -45.88
C ASP A 44 38.00 -2.92 -45.04
N GLU A 45 38.71 -3.61 -44.20
CA GLU A 45 38.08 -4.42 -43.16
C GLU A 45 37.45 -3.49 -42.13
N THR A 46 36.21 -3.07 -42.40
CA THR A 46 35.36 -2.57 -41.36
C THR A 46 35.02 -3.77 -40.49
N MET A 47 35.70 -3.91 -39.35
CA MET A 47 35.26 -4.80 -38.28
C MET A 47 33.85 -4.33 -37.86
N THR A 48 32.86 -5.03 -38.34
CA THR A 48 31.54 -5.04 -37.65
C THR A 48 31.82 -5.63 -36.29
N GLU A 49 31.79 -4.80 -35.25
CA GLU A 49 31.64 -5.32 -33.88
C GLU A 49 30.36 -6.14 -33.88
N GLU A 50 30.49 -7.46 -33.86
CA GLU A 50 29.40 -8.33 -33.40
C GLU A 50 29.17 -7.92 -31.96
N GLY A 51 28.15 -7.06 -31.73
CA GLY A 51 27.67 -6.76 -30.42
C GLY A 51 27.36 -8.09 -29.71
N THR A 52 27.88 -8.26 -28.53
CA THR A 52 27.47 -9.36 -27.62
C THR A 52 25.94 -9.39 -27.66
N PRO A 53 25.30 -10.56 -27.87
CA PRO A 53 23.83 -10.65 -27.76
C PRO A 53 23.43 -10.07 -26.41
N GLY A 54 22.64 -9.00 -26.42
CA GLY A 54 22.07 -8.45 -25.19
C GLY A 54 21.31 -9.54 -24.44
N GLU A 55 21.27 -9.47 -23.12
CA GLU A 55 20.44 -10.36 -22.33
C GLU A 55 18.99 -10.28 -22.87
N PRO A 56 18.24 -11.40 -22.84
CA PRO A 56 16.85 -11.36 -23.26
C PRO A 56 16.04 -10.37 -22.42
N THR A 57 15.16 -9.62 -23.06
CA THR A 57 14.37 -8.56 -22.42
C THR A 57 12.89 -8.69 -22.79
N ALA A 58 12.01 -8.24 -21.88
CA ALA A 58 10.57 -8.16 -22.07
C ALA A 58 10.08 -6.70 -21.95
N GLU A 59 9.06 -6.33 -22.73
CA GLU A 59 8.36 -5.06 -22.57
C GLU A 59 7.26 -5.22 -21.51
N VAL A 60 7.29 -4.39 -20.47
CA VAL A 60 6.31 -4.34 -19.39
C VAL A 60 5.61 -2.99 -19.36
N THR A 61 4.29 -2.97 -19.28
CA THR A 61 3.54 -1.75 -18.96
C THR A 61 3.38 -1.65 -17.46
N ASP A 62 3.99 -0.65 -16.84
CA ASP A 62 3.93 -0.42 -15.40
C ASP A 62 2.59 0.18 -14.92
N LEU A 63 2.39 0.27 -13.60
CA LEU A 63 1.14 0.80 -13.04
C LEU A 63 1.02 2.34 -13.19
N ALA A 64 2.07 3.02 -13.62
CA ALA A 64 2.03 4.41 -14.05
C ALA A 64 1.66 4.57 -15.54
N GLY A 65 1.43 3.46 -16.27
CA GLY A 65 1.05 3.43 -17.68
C GLY A 65 2.21 3.60 -18.65
N ARG A 66 3.48 3.49 -18.20
CA ARG A 66 4.68 3.55 -19.06
C ARG A 66 5.04 2.14 -19.55
N THR A 67 5.56 2.05 -20.75
CA THR A 67 6.18 0.81 -21.28
C THR A 67 7.68 0.87 -21.03
N VAL A 68 8.21 -0.13 -20.34
CA VAL A 68 9.62 -0.23 -19.94
C VAL A 68 10.16 -1.58 -20.36
N GLU A 69 11.34 -1.60 -20.94
CA GLU A 69 12.08 -2.83 -21.27
C GLU A 69 12.83 -3.29 -20.02
N VAL A 70 12.57 -4.54 -19.56
CA VAL A 70 13.18 -5.15 -18.38
C VAL A 70 13.85 -6.46 -18.73
N PRO A 71 14.89 -6.92 -18.00
CA PRO A 71 15.46 -8.25 -18.18
C PRO A 71 14.42 -9.36 -17.98
N ASP A 72 14.53 -10.46 -18.73
CA ASP A 72 13.66 -11.65 -18.54
C ASP A 72 13.88 -12.34 -17.19
N ASP A 73 15.09 -12.21 -16.62
CA ASP A 73 15.46 -12.77 -15.31
C ASP A 73 15.75 -11.62 -14.33
N ILE A 74 14.91 -11.48 -13.32
CA ILE A 74 15.02 -10.44 -12.29
C ILE A 74 15.34 -11.12 -10.95
N SER A 75 16.52 -10.85 -10.45
CA SER A 75 17.07 -11.47 -9.22
C SER A 75 17.52 -10.43 -8.18
N LYS A 76 17.78 -9.20 -8.61
CA LYS A 76 18.25 -8.10 -7.77
C LYS A 76 17.35 -6.89 -7.97
N VAL A 77 16.68 -6.48 -6.93
CA VAL A 77 15.79 -5.32 -7.00
C VAL A 77 16.15 -4.26 -5.96
N ILE A 78 15.77 -3.03 -6.25
CA ILE A 78 15.74 -1.93 -5.28
C ILE A 78 14.37 -1.28 -5.37
N ALA A 79 13.77 -1.01 -4.20
CA ALA A 79 12.49 -0.34 -4.08
C ALA A 79 12.68 1.01 -3.37
N VAL A 80 12.22 2.10 -3.99
CA VAL A 80 12.40 3.46 -3.48
C VAL A 80 11.10 4.25 -3.44
N GLY A 81 11.00 5.10 -2.44
CA GLY A 81 9.83 5.93 -2.20
C GLY A 81 8.85 5.31 -1.20
N PRO A 82 7.87 6.10 -0.71
CA PRO A 82 6.97 5.69 0.37
C PRO A 82 6.21 4.40 0.05
N GLY A 83 6.46 3.35 0.84
CA GLY A 83 5.75 2.07 0.72
C GLY A 83 6.26 1.12 -0.37
N ALA A 84 7.22 1.52 -1.22
CA ALA A 84 7.73 0.66 -2.28
C ALA A 84 8.34 -0.64 -1.74
N LEU A 85 9.22 -0.56 -0.74
CA LEU A 85 9.82 -1.74 -0.13
C LEU A 85 8.78 -2.61 0.58
N ARG A 86 7.77 -2.00 1.20
CA ARG A 86 6.67 -2.71 1.87
C ARG A 86 5.95 -3.65 0.92
N VAL A 87 5.49 -3.15 -0.24
CA VAL A 87 4.74 -4.00 -1.17
C VAL A 87 5.63 -5.06 -1.83
N VAL A 88 6.92 -4.78 -2.06
CA VAL A 88 7.89 -5.79 -2.52
C VAL A 88 8.08 -6.89 -1.46
N ALA A 89 8.18 -6.53 -0.20
CA ALA A 89 8.29 -7.51 0.89
C ALA A 89 7.02 -8.37 1.04
N GLN A 90 5.83 -7.76 0.90
CA GLN A 90 4.55 -8.46 0.97
C GLN A 90 4.42 -9.57 -0.08
N VAL A 91 4.91 -9.35 -1.29
CA VAL A 91 4.83 -10.34 -2.37
C VAL A 91 5.97 -11.38 -2.36
N GLY A 92 6.70 -11.49 -1.25
CA GLY A 92 7.81 -12.45 -1.13
C GLY A 92 9.11 -12.00 -1.80
N GLY A 93 9.21 -10.73 -2.19
CA GLY A 93 10.39 -10.18 -2.88
C GLY A 93 11.54 -9.74 -1.96
N ALA A 94 11.42 -9.86 -0.63
CA ALA A 94 12.42 -9.35 0.33
C ALA A 94 13.84 -9.87 0.10
N ASP A 95 13.98 -11.14 -0.31
CA ASP A 95 15.29 -11.77 -0.56
C ASP A 95 15.99 -11.21 -1.79
N THR A 96 15.26 -10.70 -2.76
CA THR A 96 15.80 -10.10 -3.99
C THR A 96 16.31 -8.67 -3.79
N VAL A 97 15.96 -8.02 -2.67
CA VAL A 97 16.32 -6.63 -2.37
C VAL A 97 17.83 -6.54 -2.08
N VAL A 98 18.55 -5.71 -2.83
CA VAL A 98 20.01 -5.52 -2.69
C VAL A 98 20.40 -4.20 -2.05
N GLY A 99 19.46 -3.26 -1.90
CA GLY A 99 19.68 -1.97 -1.26
C GLY A 99 18.39 -1.37 -0.73
N VAL A 100 18.47 -0.59 0.36
CA VAL A 100 17.33 0.01 1.05
C VAL A 100 17.55 1.49 1.32
N GLU A 101 16.48 2.27 1.42
CA GLU A 101 16.54 3.66 1.86
C GLU A 101 16.99 3.76 3.32
N GLU A 102 17.59 4.88 3.70
CA GLU A 102 18.06 5.16 5.07
C GLU A 102 16.93 5.02 6.11
N SER A 103 15.70 5.37 5.75
CA SER A 103 14.50 5.21 6.58
C SER A 103 14.29 3.80 7.09
N GLU A 104 14.61 2.80 6.28
CA GLU A 104 14.39 1.37 6.58
C GLU A 104 15.25 0.86 7.73
N THR A 105 16.42 1.49 7.93
CA THR A 105 17.37 1.11 8.98
C THR A 105 17.31 2.01 10.21
N GLN A 106 16.59 3.14 10.16
CA GLN A 106 16.57 4.13 11.23
C GLN A 106 15.24 4.18 11.99
N TRP A 107 14.11 4.39 11.31
CA TRP A 107 12.82 4.67 11.95
C TRP A 107 11.64 3.84 11.43
N LEU A 108 11.87 2.98 10.42
CA LEU A 108 10.90 2.00 9.94
C LEU A 108 11.20 0.59 10.46
N THR A 109 11.99 0.45 11.53
CA THR A 109 12.38 -0.84 12.08
C THR A 109 11.23 -1.62 12.70
N ASP A 110 10.23 -0.92 13.21
CA ASP A 110 9.12 -1.47 13.98
C ASP A 110 7.81 -1.49 13.16
N VAL A 111 7.92 -1.46 11.83
CA VAL A 111 6.78 -1.66 10.93
C VAL A 111 6.67 -3.12 10.52
N PRO A 112 5.44 -3.66 10.28
CA PRO A 112 5.22 -5.10 10.07
C PRO A 112 6.13 -5.76 9.04
N TYR A 113 6.32 -5.17 7.86
CA TYR A 113 7.16 -5.78 6.81
C TYR A 113 8.64 -5.88 7.19
N ASN A 114 9.17 -4.93 7.96
CA ASN A 114 10.55 -4.97 8.46
C ASN A 114 10.71 -5.90 9.67
N MET A 115 9.65 -6.08 10.46
CA MET A 115 9.63 -7.07 11.55
C MET A 115 9.65 -8.48 10.99
N ALA A 116 8.80 -8.77 10.01
CA ALA A 116 8.76 -10.06 9.32
C ALA A 116 10.03 -10.35 8.48
N ASN A 117 10.74 -9.32 8.04
CA ASN A 117 11.91 -9.45 7.19
C ASN A 117 13.14 -8.73 7.79
N PRO A 118 13.66 -9.15 8.95
CA PRO A 118 14.72 -8.43 9.66
C PRO A 118 16.02 -8.31 8.85
N GLY A 119 16.26 -9.19 7.89
CA GLY A 119 17.41 -9.14 6.97
C GLY A 119 17.41 -7.91 6.04
N LEU A 120 16.28 -7.20 5.88
CA LEU A 120 16.22 -5.95 5.13
C LEU A 120 17.06 -4.83 5.78
N ARG A 121 17.17 -4.84 7.10
CA ARG A 121 17.95 -3.85 7.87
C ARG A 121 19.48 -4.01 7.68
N ASP A 122 19.92 -5.17 7.22
CA ASP A 122 21.32 -5.48 6.95
C ASP A 122 21.73 -5.19 5.50
N ARG A 123 20.79 -4.75 4.65
CA ARG A 123 21.06 -4.39 3.26
C ARG A 123 21.83 -3.06 3.17
N THR A 124 22.53 -2.87 2.06
CA THR A 124 23.27 -1.64 1.81
C THR A 124 22.32 -0.44 1.78
N VAL A 125 22.62 0.60 2.57
CA VAL A 125 21.87 1.86 2.52
C VAL A 125 22.24 2.61 1.23
N ILE A 126 21.23 2.93 0.43
CA ILE A 126 21.37 3.61 -0.86
C ILE A 126 21.04 5.11 -0.81
N GLY A 127 21.03 5.72 0.38
CA GLY A 127 20.72 7.12 0.61
C GLY A 127 19.32 7.34 1.20
N GLY A 128 18.90 8.60 1.26
CA GLY A 128 17.57 9.00 1.76
C GLY A 128 16.45 8.68 0.77
N ARG A 129 15.30 9.33 0.95
CA ARG A 129 14.10 9.12 0.12
C ARG A 129 14.41 9.25 -1.39
N GLY A 130 14.06 8.23 -2.15
CA GLY A 130 14.28 8.12 -3.58
C GLY A 130 15.67 7.58 -3.94
N GLY A 131 16.55 7.36 -2.96
CA GLY A 131 17.88 6.84 -3.14
C GLY A 131 18.87 7.83 -3.78
N ASP A 132 20.14 7.50 -3.72
CA ASP A 132 21.22 8.16 -4.45
C ASP A 132 21.60 7.32 -5.67
N ALA A 133 21.62 7.92 -6.86
CA ALA A 133 21.80 7.19 -8.12
C ALA A 133 23.13 6.43 -8.19
N GLU A 134 24.23 6.99 -7.65
CA GLU A 134 25.55 6.35 -7.67
C GLU A 134 25.54 5.13 -6.73
N GLN A 135 24.89 5.25 -5.56
CA GLN A 135 24.77 4.16 -4.60
C GLN A 135 23.84 3.06 -5.10
N ILE A 136 22.75 3.40 -5.79
CA ILE A 136 21.84 2.47 -6.45
C ILE A 136 22.61 1.65 -7.50
N VAL A 137 23.27 2.30 -8.44
CA VAL A 137 24.03 1.64 -9.53
C VAL A 137 25.13 0.74 -8.98
N ALA A 138 25.76 1.12 -7.87
CA ALA A 138 26.80 0.31 -7.23
C ALA A 138 26.30 -1.05 -6.69
N GLN A 139 24.97 -1.23 -6.51
CA GLN A 139 24.38 -2.51 -6.11
C GLN A 139 24.06 -3.41 -7.31
N GLU A 140 24.20 -2.92 -8.54
CA GLU A 140 23.91 -3.65 -9.78
C GLU A 140 22.49 -4.26 -9.79
N PRO A 141 21.41 -3.50 -9.53
CA PRO A 141 20.06 -4.02 -9.59
C PRO A 141 19.60 -4.26 -11.02
N ASP A 142 18.79 -5.29 -11.25
CA ASP A 142 18.17 -5.61 -12.54
C ASP A 142 17.01 -4.65 -12.84
N VAL A 143 16.27 -4.24 -11.79
CA VAL A 143 15.12 -3.35 -11.88
C VAL A 143 14.96 -2.50 -10.61
N LEU A 144 14.43 -1.30 -10.79
CA LEU A 144 13.98 -0.44 -9.69
C LEU A 144 12.46 -0.42 -9.65
N PHE A 145 11.88 -0.55 -8.46
CA PHE A 145 10.49 -0.27 -8.19
C PHE A 145 10.35 1.09 -7.51
N SER A 146 9.40 1.91 -7.95
CA SER A 146 9.19 3.20 -7.30
C SER A 146 7.72 3.59 -7.26
N THR A 147 7.33 4.27 -6.18
CA THR A 147 6.00 4.85 -5.97
C THR A 147 5.92 6.32 -6.40
N GLY A 148 6.95 6.84 -7.04
CA GLY A 148 7.00 8.19 -7.59
C GLY A 148 6.08 8.40 -8.78
N GLY A 149 5.79 9.66 -9.10
CA GLY A 149 5.05 10.01 -10.31
C GLY A 149 5.87 9.78 -11.59
N THR A 150 5.23 9.81 -12.76
CA THR A 150 5.87 9.52 -14.07
C THR A 150 7.15 10.32 -14.33
N GLU A 151 7.21 11.58 -13.93
CA GLU A 151 8.40 12.42 -14.09
C GLU A 151 9.56 11.96 -13.19
N GLU A 152 9.26 11.61 -11.95
CA GLU A 152 10.24 11.07 -11.00
C GLU A 152 10.77 9.70 -11.46
N LEU A 153 9.91 8.83 -11.96
CA LEU A 153 10.26 7.53 -12.53
C LEU A 153 11.22 7.67 -13.72
N ASN A 154 10.90 8.56 -14.66
CA ASN A 154 11.76 8.82 -15.82
C ASN A 154 13.12 9.39 -15.39
N THR A 155 13.13 10.36 -14.48
CA THR A 155 14.35 10.96 -13.95
C THR A 155 15.24 9.93 -13.26
N LEU A 156 14.65 9.03 -12.46
CA LEU A 156 15.38 7.97 -11.77
C LEU A 156 15.99 6.99 -12.77
N GLN A 157 15.22 6.55 -13.77
CA GLN A 157 15.69 5.67 -14.84
C GLN A 157 16.83 6.31 -15.67
N GLU A 158 16.70 7.60 -16.04
CA GLU A 158 17.75 8.33 -16.77
C GLU A 158 19.05 8.47 -15.97
N ARG A 159 18.95 8.73 -14.66
CA ARG A 159 20.12 8.93 -13.80
C ARG A 159 20.85 7.63 -13.46
N THR A 160 20.13 6.53 -13.34
CA THR A 160 20.69 5.22 -12.96
C THR A 160 21.01 4.36 -14.18
N ASN A 161 20.36 4.61 -15.31
CA ASN A 161 20.34 3.72 -16.47
C ASN A 161 19.86 2.29 -16.12
N VAL A 162 19.03 2.14 -15.09
CA VAL A 162 18.40 0.89 -14.67
C VAL A 162 16.91 0.97 -15.00
N PRO A 163 16.29 -0.08 -15.57
CA PRO A 163 14.84 -0.14 -15.78
C PRO A 163 14.08 0.20 -14.50
N THR A 164 13.17 1.16 -14.56
CA THR A 164 12.42 1.64 -13.39
C THR A 164 10.94 1.49 -13.63
N LEU A 165 10.26 0.70 -12.79
CA LEU A 165 8.84 0.42 -12.85
C LEU A 165 8.06 1.20 -11.79
N GLY A 166 7.00 1.88 -12.20
CA GLY A 166 6.04 2.52 -11.30
C GLY A 166 5.06 1.49 -10.76
N ILE A 167 4.96 1.39 -9.42
CA ILE A 167 4.16 0.34 -8.76
C ILE A 167 2.99 0.88 -7.92
N GLY A 168 2.94 2.19 -7.66
CA GLY A 168 1.95 2.74 -6.72
C GLY A 168 2.16 2.26 -5.27
N THR A 169 1.39 2.81 -4.35
CA THR A 169 1.44 2.47 -2.91
C THR A 169 0.52 1.30 -2.53
N GLY A 170 -0.42 0.94 -3.39
CA GLY A 170 -1.46 -0.05 -3.13
C GLY A 170 -2.57 0.50 -2.22
N GLU A 171 -3.64 1.03 -2.81
CA GLU A 171 -4.75 1.56 -2.03
C GLU A 171 -5.75 0.46 -1.67
N LEU A 172 -6.28 0.49 -0.44
CA LEU A 172 -7.30 -0.48 -0.01
C LEU A 172 -8.71 -0.12 -0.47
N ILE A 173 -8.90 1.13 -0.87
CA ILE A 173 -10.17 1.70 -1.40
C ILE A 173 -9.92 2.32 -2.77
N ASP A 174 -10.96 2.41 -3.59
CA ASP A 174 -10.85 3.04 -4.92
C ASP A 174 -10.83 4.55 -4.80
N ILE A 175 -9.67 5.14 -5.01
CA ILE A 175 -9.44 6.59 -5.05
C ILE A 175 -8.82 7.03 -6.37
N GLY A 176 -8.88 6.17 -7.41
CA GLY A 176 -8.29 6.44 -8.72
C GLY A 176 -6.77 6.21 -8.80
N ALA A 177 -6.17 5.61 -7.77
CA ALA A 177 -4.79 5.12 -7.75
C ALA A 177 -4.78 3.58 -7.81
N PRO A 178 -3.65 2.92 -8.13
CA PRO A 178 -3.56 1.47 -8.12
C PRO A 178 -3.97 0.87 -6.78
N THR A 179 -4.88 -0.10 -6.82
CA THR A 179 -5.31 -0.85 -5.64
C THR A 179 -4.22 -1.82 -5.17
N LEU A 180 -4.33 -2.28 -3.92
CA LEU A 180 -3.37 -3.24 -3.38
C LEU A 180 -3.38 -4.55 -4.14
N GLU A 181 -4.55 -5.02 -4.59
CA GLU A 181 -4.70 -6.19 -5.43
C GLU A 181 -3.97 -6.03 -6.78
N GLU A 182 -4.09 -4.87 -7.42
CA GLU A 182 -3.39 -4.58 -8.69
C GLU A 182 -1.87 -4.53 -8.48
N VAL A 183 -1.41 -3.98 -7.36
CA VAL A 183 0.03 -3.92 -7.03
C VAL A 183 0.59 -5.31 -6.76
N TRP A 184 -0.12 -6.14 -5.98
CA TRP A 184 0.30 -7.52 -5.70
C TRP A 184 0.33 -8.40 -6.95
N ASP A 185 -0.72 -8.34 -7.80
CA ASP A 185 -0.79 -9.06 -9.07
C ASP A 185 0.35 -8.65 -10.01
N PHE A 186 0.60 -7.34 -10.13
CA PHE A 186 1.68 -6.81 -10.96
C PHE A 186 3.06 -7.26 -10.47
N LEU A 187 3.37 -7.07 -9.19
CA LEU A 187 4.66 -7.44 -8.61
C LEU A 187 4.87 -8.96 -8.62
N GLY A 188 3.83 -9.75 -8.33
CA GLY A 188 3.88 -11.21 -8.41
C GLY A 188 4.28 -11.69 -9.81
N GLY A 189 3.68 -11.09 -10.85
CA GLY A 189 4.02 -11.41 -12.23
C GLY A 189 5.43 -10.98 -12.66
N ILE A 190 5.97 -9.89 -12.08
CA ILE A 190 7.34 -9.42 -12.36
C ILE A 190 8.39 -10.27 -11.62
N LEU A 191 8.13 -10.62 -10.37
CA LEU A 191 9.07 -11.34 -9.51
C LEU A 191 8.92 -12.87 -9.60
N GLY A 192 7.88 -13.37 -10.31
CA GLY A 192 7.60 -14.80 -10.41
C GLY A 192 7.11 -15.41 -9.10
N THR A 193 6.35 -14.62 -8.31
CA THR A 193 5.81 -15.03 -7.00
C THR A 193 4.29 -15.13 -6.99
N GLU A 194 3.68 -15.50 -8.13
CA GLU A 194 2.22 -15.64 -8.27
C GLU A 194 1.65 -16.70 -7.33
N ASP A 195 2.44 -17.70 -6.95
CA ASP A 195 2.05 -18.68 -5.94
C ASP A 195 1.87 -18.09 -4.52
N VAL A 196 2.49 -16.94 -4.24
CA VAL A 196 2.28 -16.14 -3.03
C VAL A 196 1.14 -15.15 -3.24
N THR A 197 1.13 -14.40 -4.35
CA THR A 197 0.21 -13.27 -4.53
C THR A 197 -1.21 -13.68 -4.90
N ASP A 198 -1.42 -14.75 -5.71
CA ASP A 198 -2.76 -15.21 -6.09
C ASP A 198 -3.67 -15.54 -4.88
N PRO A 199 -3.21 -16.31 -3.86
CA PRO A 199 -4.00 -16.53 -2.66
C PRO A 199 -4.18 -15.26 -1.82
N MET A 200 -3.20 -14.35 -1.76
CA MET A 200 -3.31 -13.09 -1.04
C MET A 200 -4.40 -12.18 -1.64
N VAL A 201 -4.42 -12.01 -2.96
CA VAL A 201 -5.44 -11.24 -3.69
C VAL A 201 -6.83 -11.84 -3.45
N SER A 202 -6.95 -13.16 -3.47
CA SER A 202 -8.22 -13.84 -3.20
C SER A 202 -8.68 -13.61 -1.76
N SER A 203 -7.78 -13.75 -0.78
CA SER A 203 -8.08 -13.54 0.64
C SER A 203 -8.44 -12.08 0.94
N LEU A 204 -7.78 -11.11 0.30
CA LEU A 204 -8.12 -9.70 0.45
C LEU A 204 -9.54 -9.40 -0.05
N ALA A 205 -9.92 -9.98 -1.20
CA ALA A 205 -11.28 -9.84 -1.71
C ALA A 205 -12.33 -10.47 -0.76
N GLU A 206 -12.03 -11.63 -0.15
CA GLU A 206 -12.89 -12.27 0.85
C GLU A 206 -13.02 -11.41 2.11
N ILE A 207 -11.92 -10.83 2.61
CA ILE A 207 -11.91 -9.93 3.77
C ILE A 207 -12.76 -8.69 3.50
N LYS A 208 -12.58 -8.03 2.34
CA LYS A 208 -13.39 -6.87 1.95
C LYS A 208 -14.88 -7.23 1.84
N GLY A 209 -15.19 -8.42 1.29
CA GLY A 209 -16.56 -8.94 1.23
C GLY A 209 -17.16 -9.18 2.61
N ASP A 210 -16.40 -9.79 3.54
CA ASP A 210 -16.86 -10.07 4.91
C ASP A 210 -17.21 -8.78 5.69
N TYR A 211 -16.45 -7.69 5.53
CA TYR A 211 -16.79 -6.40 6.13
C TYR A 211 -18.17 -5.91 5.66
N LEU A 212 -18.39 -5.91 4.35
CA LEU A 212 -19.64 -5.42 3.76
C LEU A 212 -20.82 -6.32 4.11
N ASP A 213 -20.65 -7.64 4.10
CA ASP A 213 -21.70 -8.61 4.47
C ASP A 213 -22.10 -8.43 5.95
N ARG A 214 -21.13 -8.21 6.85
CA ARG A 214 -21.39 -7.97 8.27
C ARG A 214 -22.13 -6.65 8.52
N THR A 215 -21.88 -5.63 7.75
CA THR A 215 -22.52 -4.31 7.89
C THR A 215 -23.79 -4.15 7.04
N ASP A 216 -24.09 -5.10 6.14
CA ASP A 216 -25.29 -5.04 5.32
C ASP A 216 -26.55 -4.90 6.17
N GLY A 217 -27.47 -4.03 5.74
CA GLY A 217 -28.72 -3.74 6.41
C GLY A 217 -28.59 -2.98 7.74
N VAL A 218 -27.41 -2.51 8.15
CA VAL A 218 -27.28 -1.53 9.24
C VAL A 218 -27.97 -0.25 8.82
N ARG A 219 -28.93 0.19 9.61
CA ARG A 219 -29.72 1.39 9.34
C ARG A 219 -28.95 2.63 9.78
N GLU A 220 -29.13 3.73 9.10
CA GLU A 220 -28.47 5.01 9.37
C GLU A 220 -28.69 5.47 10.84
N ASP A 221 -29.89 5.30 11.36
CA ASP A 221 -30.23 5.64 12.75
C ASP A 221 -29.65 4.70 13.82
N ALA A 222 -28.96 3.64 13.41
CA ALA A 222 -28.26 2.68 14.27
C ALA A 222 -26.72 2.76 14.12
N MET A 223 -26.20 3.71 13.33
CA MET A 223 -24.77 3.95 13.18
C MET A 223 -24.31 4.89 14.31
N PRO A 224 -23.40 4.47 15.20
CA PRO A 224 -22.83 5.39 16.17
C PRO A 224 -22.03 6.50 15.46
N SER A 225 -22.03 7.69 16.01
CA SER A 225 -21.15 8.77 15.56
C SER A 225 -19.71 8.49 15.99
N VAL A 226 -18.78 8.49 15.04
CA VAL A 226 -17.40 8.11 15.29
C VAL A 226 -16.41 9.16 14.80
N TYR A 227 -15.29 9.23 15.50
CA TYR A 227 -14.15 10.07 15.16
C TYR A 227 -12.86 9.24 15.19
N VAL A 228 -12.01 9.40 14.20
CA VAL A 228 -10.66 8.84 14.24
C VAL A 228 -9.64 9.96 14.39
N THR A 229 -8.64 9.77 15.23
CA THR A 229 -7.67 10.82 15.55
C THR A 229 -6.24 10.32 15.62
N ALA A 230 -5.32 11.24 15.82
CA ALA A 230 -3.87 11.01 15.90
C ALA A 230 -3.25 10.51 14.59
N ILE A 231 -3.86 10.80 13.44
CA ILE A 231 -3.40 10.31 12.14
C ILE A 231 -2.08 10.97 11.75
N SER A 232 -1.02 10.18 11.72
CA SER A 232 0.33 10.64 11.40
C SER A 232 0.47 11.15 9.97
N PHE A 233 1.14 12.29 9.82
CA PHE A 233 1.65 12.78 8.54
C PHE A 233 2.81 13.75 8.75
N ARG A 234 3.99 13.40 8.29
CA ARG A 234 5.23 14.21 8.44
C ARG A 234 5.53 14.56 9.91
N GLY A 235 5.21 13.65 10.81
CA GLY A 235 5.37 13.78 12.26
C GLY A 235 4.10 13.35 13.01
N GLY A 236 4.20 13.31 14.32
CA GLY A 236 3.09 12.98 15.22
C GLY A 236 2.02 14.06 15.19
N GLN A 237 0.78 13.66 15.40
CA GLN A 237 -0.41 14.51 15.44
C GLN A 237 -1.23 14.21 16.70
N GLY A 238 -1.92 15.21 17.23
CA GLY A 238 -2.76 15.11 18.43
C GLY A 238 -4.22 14.78 18.14
N ILE A 239 -5.09 15.10 19.11
CA ILE A 239 -6.52 14.78 19.06
C ILE A 239 -7.26 15.51 17.94
N ASP A 240 -6.76 16.62 17.46
CA ASP A 240 -7.35 17.46 16.43
C ASP A 240 -7.07 17.00 14.99
N ALA A 241 -6.18 16.02 14.80
CA ALA A 241 -5.81 15.51 13.49
C ALA A 241 -6.63 14.29 13.10
N THR A 242 -7.51 14.43 12.12
CA THR A 242 -8.42 13.41 11.63
C THR A 242 -8.30 13.17 10.12
N ARG A 243 -8.96 12.15 9.62
CA ARG A 243 -9.01 11.80 8.19
C ARG A 243 -10.45 11.61 7.72
N PRO A 244 -11.01 12.55 6.92
CA PRO A 244 -12.38 12.43 6.41
C PRO A 244 -12.62 11.16 5.62
N LEU A 245 -11.73 10.82 4.70
CA LEU A 245 -11.74 9.56 3.95
C LEU A 245 -10.80 8.56 4.62
N PHE A 246 -11.27 7.85 5.64
CA PHE A 246 -10.50 6.88 6.40
C PHE A 246 -10.76 5.46 5.90
N ALA A 247 -9.70 4.76 5.45
CA ALA A 247 -9.84 3.49 4.74
C ALA A 247 -10.66 2.44 5.48
N SER A 248 -10.48 2.27 6.81
CA SER A 248 -11.27 1.30 7.60
C SER A 248 -12.76 1.64 7.63
N PHE A 249 -13.12 2.92 7.64
CA PHE A 249 -14.52 3.34 7.60
C PHE A 249 -15.15 3.08 6.23
N GLU A 250 -14.41 3.35 5.15
CA GLU A 250 -14.84 3.06 3.79
C GLU A 250 -15.02 1.55 3.53
N LEU A 251 -14.10 0.73 4.06
CA LEU A 251 -14.18 -0.72 3.96
C LEU A 251 -15.41 -1.28 4.70
N LEU A 252 -15.79 -0.70 5.83
CA LEU A 252 -17.02 -1.07 6.55
C LEU A 252 -18.28 -0.56 5.85
N GLY A 253 -18.20 0.55 5.11
CA GLY A 253 -19.28 1.11 4.28
C GLY A 253 -20.52 1.62 5.02
N ARG A 254 -20.65 1.34 6.32
CA ARG A 254 -21.75 1.77 7.18
C ARG A 254 -21.21 2.39 8.46
N VAL A 255 -20.68 3.62 8.32
CA VAL A 255 -20.04 4.36 9.41
C VAL A 255 -20.48 5.82 9.36
N ASN A 256 -20.88 6.36 10.51
CA ASN A 256 -21.19 7.78 10.66
C ASN A 256 -19.92 8.52 11.14
N ASN A 257 -18.96 8.75 10.24
CA ASN A 257 -17.76 9.54 10.52
C ASN A 257 -18.13 11.03 10.63
N VAL A 258 -17.99 11.62 11.81
CA VAL A 258 -18.34 13.04 12.05
C VAL A 258 -17.49 14.02 11.23
N ALA A 259 -16.31 13.60 10.77
CA ALA A 259 -15.42 14.38 9.90
C ALA A 259 -15.66 14.10 8.40
N GLY A 260 -16.55 13.16 8.05
CA GLY A 260 -16.73 12.68 6.66
C GLY A 260 -17.11 13.74 5.65
N ASP A 261 -17.81 14.80 6.07
CA ASP A 261 -18.26 15.89 5.18
C ASP A 261 -17.19 16.98 4.96
N ILE A 262 -16.01 16.86 5.59
CA ILE A 262 -14.93 17.83 5.37
C ILE A 262 -14.32 17.59 3.98
N GLU A 263 -14.42 18.60 3.12
CA GLU A 263 -13.69 18.59 1.85
C GLU A 263 -12.19 18.69 2.10
N TYR A 264 -11.42 17.74 1.55
CA TYR A 264 -9.97 17.83 1.59
C TYR A 264 -9.35 17.37 0.25
N GLU A 265 -8.32 18.06 -0.17
CA GLU A 265 -7.64 17.80 -1.44
C GLU A 265 -6.36 16.95 -1.20
N GLY A 266 -6.52 15.64 -1.09
CA GLY A 266 -5.38 14.70 -1.13
C GLY A 266 -4.35 14.81 -0.02
N ILE A 267 -4.64 15.54 1.08
CA ILE A 267 -3.78 15.62 2.26
C ILE A 267 -4.11 14.42 3.16
N PRO A 268 -3.12 13.71 3.75
CA PRO A 268 -3.35 12.53 4.56
C PRO A 268 -4.21 12.76 5.81
N HIS A 269 -4.27 13.98 6.32
CA HIS A 269 -5.13 14.36 7.44
C HIS A 269 -5.60 15.81 7.29
N VAL A 270 -6.64 16.16 8.04
CA VAL A 270 -7.09 17.53 8.28
C VAL A 270 -7.03 17.83 9.77
N THR A 271 -6.77 19.09 10.11
CA THR A 271 -6.83 19.57 11.49
C THR A 271 -8.19 20.24 11.72
N VAL A 272 -8.89 19.82 12.76
CA VAL A 272 -10.17 20.41 13.16
C VAL A 272 -9.98 21.29 14.40
N SER A 273 -10.81 22.32 14.57
CA SER A 273 -10.74 23.10 15.80
C SER A 273 -11.32 22.31 16.97
N ARG A 274 -10.86 22.64 18.19
CA ARG A 274 -11.43 22.05 19.41
C ARG A 274 -12.93 22.29 19.51
N GLU A 275 -13.38 23.51 19.19
CA GLU A 275 -14.79 23.86 19.22
C GLU A 275 -15.62 22.98 18.26
N GLN A 276 -15.07 22.67 17.09
CA GLN A 276 -15.72 21.79 16.12
C GLN A 276 -15.82 20.35 16.64
N LEU A 277 -14.76 19.85 17.28
CA LEU A 277 -14.77 18.50 17.85
C LEU A 277 -15.78 18.40 19.01
N LEU A 278 -15.83 19.42 19.88
CA LEU A 278 -16.81 19.50 20.96
C LEU A 278 -18.26 19.65 20.44
N GLU A 279 -18.47 20.34 19.30
CA GLU A 279 -19.80 20.45 18.66
C GLU A 279 -20.23 19.11 18.05
N TRP A 280 -19.31 18.35 17.48
CA TRP A 280 -19.62 17.02 16.93
C TRP A 280 -19.93 16.00 18.03
N ASP A 281 -19.24 16.09 19.15
CA ASP A 281 -19.39 15.22 20.33
C ASP A 281 -19.60 13.73 19.94
N PRO A 282 -18.58 13.09 19.33
CA PRO A 282 -18.71 11.71 18.86
C PRO A 282 -18.98 10.73 19.99
N GLU A 283 -19.79 9.70 19.73
CA GLU A 283 -20.08 8.60 20.68
C GLU A 283 -18.87 7.68 20.87
N ILE A 284 -18.00 7.57 19.85
CA ILE A 284 -16.79 6.71 19.85
C ILE A 284 -15.63 7.47 19.27
N ILE A 285 -14.46 7.37 19.92
CA ILE A 285 -13.18 7.89 19.41
C ILE A 285 -12.22 6.72 19.19
N PHE A 286 -11.67 6.62 17.98
CA PHE A 286 -10.56 5.72 17.67
C PHE A 286 -9.25 6.52 17.61
N VAL A 287 -8.22 6.07 18.32
CA VAL A 287 -6.92 6.73 18.44
C VAL A 287 -5.85 5.88 17.77
N ASP A 288 -5.18 6.42 16.75
CA ASP A 288 -3.97 5.83 16.19
C ASP A 288 -2.87 5.80 17.26
N GLN A 289 -2.52 4.61 17.74
CA GLN A 289 -1.62 4.44 18.89
C GLN A 289 -0.17 4.80 18.57
N GLY A 290 0.18 4.99 17.31
CA GLY A 290 1.47 5.61 16.94
C GLY A 290 1.67 7.02 17.52
N ASN A 291 0.60 7.69 17.96
CA ASN A 291 0.63 9.04 18.53
C ASN A 291 -0.28 9.20 19.77
N SER A 292 -0.67 8.14 20.44
CA SER A 292 -1.59 8.17 21.57
C SER A 292 -1.08 9.07 22.74
N ASP A 293 0.23 9.19 22.90
CA ASP A 293 0.82 10.07 23.92
C ASP A 293 0.53 11.55 23.65
N LEU A 294 0.51 11.97 22.38
CA LEU A 294 0.15 13.35 22.01
C LEU A 294 -1.33 13.62 22.29
N VAL A 295 -2.21 12.64 22.05
CA VAL A 295 -3.63 12.76 22.39
C VAL A 295 -3.82 12.90 23.92
N ARG A 296 -3.10 12.11 24.72
CA ARG A 296 -3.13 12.25 26.20
C ARG A 296 -2.63 13.61 26.64
N GLU A 297 -1.54 14.12 26.05
CA GLU A 297 -1.02 15.47 26.35
C GLU A 297 -2.05 16.55 26.00
N ASP A 298 -2.74 16.42 24.85
CA ASP A 298 -3.78 17.36 24.44
C ASP A 298 -4.93 17.40 25.44
N VAL A 299 -5.45 16.24 25.86
CA VAL A 299 -6.54 16.14 26.85
C VAL A 299 -6.11 16.72 28.21
N GLN A 300 -4.92 16.37 28.69
CA GLN A 300 -4.40 16.89 29.96
C GLN A 300 -4.15 18.41 29.96
N THR A 301 -3.74 18.95 28.80
CA THR A 301 -3.47 20.37 28.64
C THR A 301 -4.72 21.20 28.40
N ASN A 302 -5.75 20.60 27.81
CA ASN A 302 -7.02 21.25 27.49
C ASN A 302 -8.20 20.46 28.09
N PRO A 303 -8.53 20.71 29.37
CA PRO A 303 -9.58 19.97 30.08
C PRO A 303 -10.97 20.00 29.44
N GLU A 304 -11.22 20.90 28.51
CA GLU A 304 -12.46 20.96 27.74
C GLU A 304 -12.69 19.69 26.91
N TYR A 305 -11.65 18.95 26.53
CA TYR A 305 -11.79 17.66 25.85
C TYR A 305 -12.39 16.57 26.77
N GLU A 306 -12.26 16.72 28.10
CA GLU A 306 -12.93 15.83 29.06
C GLU A 306 -14.47 15.97 29.05
N GLU A 307 -15.00 17.01 28.36
CA GLU A 307 -16.45 17.17 28.15
C GLU A 307 -17.01 16.29 27.01
N LEU A 308 -16.14 15.72 26.15
CA LEU A 308 -16.55 14.79 25.09
C LEU A 308 -17.20 13.54 25.67
N SER A 309 -18.40 13.21 25.16
CA SER A 309 -19.18 12.04 25.60
C SER A 309 -18.38 10.75 25.53
N ALA A 310 -17.61 10.54 24.44
CA ALA A 310 -16.76 9.36 24.31
C ALA A 310 -15.72 9.23 25.42
N ILE A 311 -15.11 10.33 25.87
CA ILE A 311 -14.13 10.32 26.98
C ILE A 311 -14.81 10.07 28.31
N GLN A 312 -15.97 10.72 28.58
CA GLN A 312 -16.71 10.54 29.82
C GLN A 312 -17.24 9.13 30.00
N GLU A 313 -17.64 8.47 28.92
CA GLU A 313 -18.22 7.13 28.93
C GLU A 313 -17.15 6.02 28.76
N GLY A 314 -15.89 6.38 28.49
CA GLY A 314 -14.80 5.43 28.26
C GLY A 314 -14.89 4.75 26.89
N ASN A 315 -15.54 5.38 25.92
CA ASN A 315 -15.68 4.89 24.53
C ASN A 315 -14.51 5.37 23.64
N VAL A 316 -13.29 5.25 24.15
CA VAL A 316 -12.06 5.59 23.45
C VAL A 316 -11.25 4.32 23.23
N TYR A 317 -10.89 4.04 21.99
CA TYR A 317 -10.29 2.78 21.59
C TYR A 317 -9.01 2.99 20.79
N GLY A 318 -7.95 2.29 21.17
CA GLY A 318 -6.69 2.26 20.44
C GLY A 318 -6.77 1.43 19.18
N ILE A 319 -6.13 1.90 18.12
CA ILE A 319 -5.94 1.15 16.88
C ILE A 319 -4.46 1.12 16.52
N LEU A 320 -4.03 0.06 15.83
CA LEU A 320 -2.66 -0.04 15.34
C LEU A 320 -2.33 1.10 14.36
N PRO A 321 -1.06 1.53 14.27
CA PRO A 321 -0.66 2.64 13.43
C PRO A 321 -1.13 2.49 11.97
N HIS A 322 -1.97 3.44 11.51
CA HIS A 322 -2.56 3.43 10.18
C HIS A 322 -1.54 3.61 9.06
N ALA A 323 -0.56 4.46 9.30
CA ALA A 323 0.46 4.78 8.30
C ALA A 323 1.79 5.15 8.97
N GLN A 324 2.87 4.62 8.42
CA GLN A 324 4.26 4.99 8.73
C GLN A 324 5.02 4.98 7.40
N TYR A 325 5.40 6.16 6.91
CA TYR A 325 5.94 6.41 5.58
C TYR A 325 4.94 6.16 4.44
N ALA A 326 4.13 5.11 4.52
CA ALA A 326 2.96 4.81 3.68
C ALA A 326 1.94 4.00 4.50
N LEU A 327 0.81 3.61 3.89
CA LEU A 327 -0.25 2.83 4.54
C LEU A 327 0.26 1.49 5.08
N ASN A 328 -0.09 1.15 6.31
CA ASN A 328 0.15 -0.17 6.91
C ASN A 328 -1.03 -1.08 6.60
N HIS A 329 -1.02 -1.72 5.42
CA HIS A 329 -2.17 -2.47 4.89
C HIS A 329 -2.74 -3.50 5.88
N ALA A 330 -1.89 -4.35 6.48
CA ALA A 330 -2.35 -5.36 7.44
C ALA A 330 -2.93 -4.73 8.71
N ASN A 331 -2.32 -3.65 9.23
CA ASN A 331 -2.87 -2.91 10.36
C ASN A 331 -4.25 -2.34 10.05
N ILE A 332 -4.43 -1.76 8.85
CA ILE A 332 -5.72 -1.20 8.42
C ILE A 332 -6.79 -2.29 8.36
N LEU A 333 -6.45 -3.46 7.80
CA LEU A 333 -7.39 -4.59 7.75
C LEU A 333 -7.74 -5.11 9.15
N ALA A 334 -6.77 -5.26 10.05
CA ALA A 334 -6.99 -5.64 11.44
C ALA A 334 -7.83 -4.61 12.20
N ASN A 335 -7.47 -3.33 12.08
CA ASN A 335 -8.22 -2.21 12.66
C ASN A 335 -9.68 -2.20 12.18
N THR A 336 -9.95 -2.53 10.91
CA THR A 336 -11.30 -2.56 10.35
C THR A 336 -12.18 -3.59 11.04
N TYR A 337 -11.66 -4.80 11.32
CA TYR A 337 -12.39 -5.80 12.10
C TYR A 337 -12.66 -5.34 13.54
N TYR A 338 -11.64 -4.79 14.20
CA TYR A 338 -11.80 -4.29 15.57
C TYR A 338 -12.78 -3.11 15.66
N MET A 339 -12.70 -2.16 14.76
CA MET A 339 -13.65 -1.05 14.68
C MET A 339 -15.08 -1.55 14.45
N GLY A 340 -15.23 -2.55 13.56
CA GLY A 340 -16.51 -3.23 13.35
C GLY A 340 -17.03 -3.88 14.65
N GLN A 341 -16.16 -4.53 15.43
CA GLN A 341 -16.50 -5.14 16.71
C GLN A 341 -16.94 -4.13 17.76
N VAL A 342 -16.27 -2.99 17.83
CA VAL A 342 -16.63 -1.88 18.73
C VAL A 342 -17.99 -1.27 18.35
N MET A 343 -18.20 -0.97 17.07
CA MET A 343 -19.42 -0.33 16.60
C MET A 343 -20.62 -1.27 16.51
N TYR A 344 -20.39 -2.55 16.17
CA TYR A 344 -21.43 -3.54 15.85
C TYR A 344 -21.12 -4.90 16.51
N PRO A 345 -21.07 -4.99 17.86
CA PRO A 345 -20.62 -6.18 18.57
C PRO A 345 -21.45 -7.44 18.25
N ASP A 346 -22.75 -7.29 17.98
CA ASP A 346 -23.61 -8.41 17.59
C ASP A 346 -23.27 -9.00 16.21
N ARG A 347 -22.53 -8.27 15.38
CA ARG A 347 -22.16 -8.64 14.01
C ARG A 347 -20.71 -9.08 13.86
N PHE A 348 -19.82 -8.57 14.72
CA PHE A 348 -18.39 -8.82 14.73
C PHE A 348 -17.91 -9.54 16.00
N GLY A 349 -18.81 -10.06 16.84
CA GLY A 349 -18.46 -10.69 18.11
C GLY A 349 -18.15 -12.19 18.02
N ASP A 350 -17.91 -12.74 16.84
CA ASP A 350 -17.63 -14.16 16.59
C ASP A 350 -16.13 -14.50 16.54
N PHE A 351 -15.25 -13.55 16.83
CA PHE A 351 -13.80 -13.69 16.87
C PHE A 351 -13.18 -12.78 17.94
N GLU A 352 -11.96 -13.12 18.37
CA GLU A 352 -11.12 -12.24 19.16
C GLU A 352 -10.29 -11.35 18.20
N ALA A 353 -10.29 -10.02 18.44
CA ALA A 353 -9.66 -9.05 17.54
C ALA A 353 -8.17 -9.34 17.30
N GLU A 354 -7.46 -9.71 18.35
CA GLU A 354 -6.04 -10.06 18.35
C GLU A 354 -5.76 -11.27 17.44
N ALA A 355 -6.53 -12.35 17.63
CA ALA A 355 -6.39 -13.54 16.80
C ALA A 355 -6.77 -13.27 15.33
N LYS A 356 -7.72 -12.37 15.09
CA LYS A 356 -8.08 -11.96 13.73
C LYS A 356 -6.99 -11.12 13.08
N ALA A 357 -6.31 -10.27 13.86
CA ALA A 357 -5.16 -9.51 13.41
C ALA A 357 -4.01 -10.43 13.00
N ASP A 358 -3.67 -11.45 13.80
CA ASP A 358 -2.64 -12.41 13.47
C ASP A 358 -2.93 -13.19 12.18
N VAL A 359 -4.16 -13.62 11.95
CA VAL A 359 -4.56 -14.24 10.67
C VAL A 359 -4.27 -13.31 9.48
N ILE A 360 -4.48 -12.00 9.64
CA ILE A 360 -4.19 -11.01 8.60
C ILE A 360 -2.68 -10.81 8.44
N PHE A 361 -1.92 -10.73 9.52
CA PHE A 361 -0.46 -10.62 9.48
C PHE A 361 0.17 -11.86 8.84
N GLU A 362 -0.28 -13.06 9.20
CA GLU A 362 0.17 -14.31 8.57
C GLU A 362 -0.15 -14.34 7.07
N MET A 363 -1.33 -13.86 6.65
CA MET A 363 -1.69 -13.76 5.24
C MET A 363 -0.77 -12.82 4.45
N VAL A 364 -0.40 -11.66 5.04
CA VAL A 364 0.35 -10.61 4.33
C VAL A 364 1.87 -10.80 4.45
N TYR A 365 2.35 -11.31 5.58
CA TYR A 365 3.79 -11.35 5.91
C TYR A 365 4.31 -12.74 6.25
N GLY A 366 3.42 -13.75 6.37
CA GLY A 366 3.79 -15.11 6.76
C GLY A 366 4.07 -15.30 8.24
N GLU A 367 3.84 -14.29 9.09
CA GLU A 367 4.12 -14.29 10.52
C GLU A 367 3.01 -13.60 11.31
N ALA A 368 2.70 -14.13 12.52
CA ALA A 368 1.86 -13.47 13.51
C ALA A 368 2.67 -12.34 14.16
N LEU A 369 2.17 -11.11 14.10
CA LEU A 369 2.91 -9.91 14.55
C LEU A 369 2.12 -9.07 15.54
N TYR A 370 0.90 -9.48 15.93
CA TYR A 370 0.04 -8.64 16.76
C TYR A 370 0.66 -8.35 18.13
N ASP A 371 1.14 -9.37 18.83
CA ASP A 371 1.70 -9.21 20.17
C ASP A 371 2.91 -8.26 20.19
N ASP A 372 3.80 -8.37 19.20
CA ASP A 372 4.97 -7.51 19.07
C ASP A 372 4.57 -6.05 18.80
N LEU A 373 3.59 -5.83 17.93
CA LEU A 373 3.06 -4.49 17.63
C LEU A 373 2.32 -3.88 18.83
N ALA A 374 1.56 -4.71 19.56
CA ALA A 374 0.87 -4.29 20.76
C ALA A 374 1.84 -3.91 21.90
N GLU A 375 2.98 -4.60 22.03
CA GLU A 375 4.04 -4.23 22.98
C GLU A 375 4.66 -2.87 22.64
N ILE A 376 4.83 -2.56 21.34
CA ILE A 376 5.48 -1.33 20.88
C ILE A 376 4.53 -0.13 20.92
N TYR A 377 3.31 -0.30 20.40
CA TYR A 377 2.40 0.82 20.16
C TYR A 377 1.18 0.84 21.08
N GLY A 378 0.83 -0.29 21.66
CA GLY A 378 -0.46 -0.56 22.29
C GLY A 378 -1.37 -1.40 21.39
N GLY A 379 -2.28 -2.15 22.01
CA GLY A 379 -3.13 -3.13 21.35
C GLY A 379 -4.45 -2.56 20.81
N LEU A 380 -5.26 -3.44 20.26
CA LEU A 380 -6.65 -3.19 19.88
C LEU A 380 -7.52 -3.27 21.15
N GLU A 381 -7.54 -2.21 21.94
CA GLU A 381 -8.13 -2.19 23.28
C GLU A 381 -8.72 -0.81 23.65
N PRO A 382 -9.62 -0.73 24.63
CA PRO A 382 -10.02 0.53 25.22
C PRO A 382 -8.83 1.24 25.85
N ILE A 383 -8.71 2.56 25.67
CA ILE A 383 -7.65 3.38 26.25
C ILE A 383 -8.22 4.48 27.15
N ASP A 384 -7.51 4.78 28.25
CA ASP A 384 -7.83 5.89 29.13
C ASP A 384 -6.98 7.10 28.75
N LEU A 385 -7.62 8.24 28.50
CA LEU A 385 -6.99 9.52 28.17
C LEU A 385 -6.92 10.49 29.34
N THR A 386 -7.52 10.15 30.50
CA THR A 386 -7.59 11.03 31.69
C THR A 386 -6.59 10.68 32.78
#